data_a97fe8f6ebd07eb83e665a20e669e37d
#
_entry.id   a97fe8f6ebd07eb83e665a20e669e37d
#
_cell.length_a   1.000
_cell.length_b   1.000
_cell.length_c   1.000
_cell.angle_alpha   90.00
_cell.angle_beta   90.00
_cell.angle_gamma   90.00
#
_symmetry.space_group_name_H-M   'P 1'
#
loop_
_entity.id
_entity.type
_entity.pdbx_description
1 polymer ?
#
loop_
_entity_poly.entity_id
_entity_poly.type
_entity_poly.pdbx_seq_one_letter_code
_entity_poly.pdbx_strand_id
1 'polypeptide(L)'
;MKTRKQMKRLGRESLKRHYVIFVAACLIAAFLAAEFTGSLNFSTAQNYEETYEQAQSDLNGEGTYKIKTKVDNIGWVDVIRIMTEDNMQAGREMSREIRQNAIEDSENGNPMFGRTRGVLSNIVNQVSSGSIIVTAAAAIGSITGSDNLGLLILIIIGALGIFIFWFLIQNTFPVVIRRVFLEGMIYDRVTPQRFVFLLRVKKWMKASWIMFVKYVWYLLWCLTLVGIVVKHYSYFLVPYIAAENPDMTARQAVTLSRKMMKGHKWQCFVFELSFLGWEVLGALTMGIFNVLYTNPYKVAAFTRYYAELRAEAIEKGIPGAELLYDNYLYEKAESYVIAAKYPDVIKVMEQPEDMTEKLTGWRGFLARNFGILLLRREQERAYERHQADYVRVHSMIDDVQREAYPVRLYPVPEEERRKLVQSLNYMRYYSLWSLIVIFLSMSMFGWLWEVGMHLVSYGEF
;
A
#
# COMPACT_ATOMS: atom_id res chain seq x y z
N MET A 1 -19.09 -13.53 -24.88
CA MET A 1 -18.03 -12.61 -24.44
C MET A 1 -18.12 -11.29 -25.16
N LYS A 2 -18.05 -10.14 -24.47
CA LYS A 2 -18.08 -8.80 -25.08
C LYS A 2 -16.82 -8.53 -25.92
N THR A 3 -16.95 -7.64 -26.93
CA THR A 3 -15.81 -7.24 -27.77
C THR A 3 -14.80 -6.40 -26.97
N ARG A 4 -13.52 -6.41 -27.36
CA ARG A 4 -12.46 -5.59 -26.75
C ARG A 4 -12.85 -4.10 -26.72
N LYS A 5 -13.48 -3.59 -27.77
CA LYS A 5 -13.95 -2.19 -27.86
C LYS A 5 -15.03 -1.90 -26.81
N GLN A 6 -15.96 -2.82 -26.61
CA GLN A 6 -17.01 -2.70 -25.59
C GLN A 6 -16.41 -2.73 -24.16
N MET A 7 -15.50 -3.67 -23.86
CA MET A 7 -14.84 -3.75 -22.55
C MET A 7 -14.05 -2.48 -22.23
N LYS A 8 -13.32 -1.92 -23.21
CA LYS A 8 -12.63 -0.64 -23.08
C LYS A 8 -13.57 0.53 -22.84
N ARG A 9 -14.71 0.58 -23.55
CA ARG A 9 -15.73 1.61 -23.33
C ARG A 9 -16.28 1.55 -21.91
N LEU A 10 -16.72 0.36 -21.48
CA LEU A 10 -17.25 0.14 -20.12
C LEU A 10 -16.18 0.41 -19.03
N GLY A 11 -14.92 0.04 -19.27
CA GLY A 11 -13.82 0.38 -18.38
C GLY A 11 -13.61 1.89 -18.24
N ARG A 12 -13.70 2.63 -19.35
CA ARG A 12 -13.62 4.11 -19.35
C ARG A 12 -14.81 4.76 -18.62
N GLU A 13 -16.01 4.22 -18.77
CA GLU A 13 -17.20 4.68 -18.05
C GLU A 13 -17.03 4.48 -16.54
N SER A 14 -16.53 3.30 -16.08
CA SER A 14 -16.21 3.05 -14.68
C SER A 14 -15.10 3.99 -14.17
N LEU A 15 -14.04 4.21 -14.96
CA LEU A 15 -12.98 5.16 -14.62
C LEU A 15 -13.51 6.59 -14.45
N LYS A 16 -14.35 7.07 -15.35
CA LYS A 16 -14.94 8.41 -15.23
C LYS A 16 -15.78 8.57 -13.97
N ARG A 17 -16.54 7.54 -13.60
CA ARG A 17 -17.39 7.53 -12.39
C ARG A 17 -16.55 7.54 -11.11
N HIS A 18 -15.46 6.80 -11.07
CA HIS A 18 -14.63 6.59 -9.87
C HIS A 18 -13.20 7.11 -10.02
N TYR A 19 -13.01 8.19 -10.79
CA TYR A 19 -11.69 8.66 -11.20
C TYR A 19 -10.72 8.81 -10.03
N VAL A 20 -11.10 9.55 -9.00
CA VAL A 20 -10.22 9.88 -7.87
C VAL A 20 -9.77 8.62 -7.13
N ILE A 21 -10.70 7.72 -6.79
CA ILE A 21 -10.35 6.52 -6.02
C ILE A 21 -9.56 5.51 -6.84
N PHE A 22 -9.81 5.41 -8.16
CA PHE A 22 -9.07 4.52 -9.05
C PHE A 22 -7.65 5.03 -9.30
N VAL A 23 -7.47 6.33 -9.49
CA VAL A 23 -6.15 6.96 -9.58
C VAL A 23 -5.40 6.80 -8.26
N ALA A 24 -6.05 7.07 -7.12
CA ALA A 24 -5.46 6.89 -5.81
C ALA A 24 -5.00 5.44 -5.56
N ALA A 25 -5.83 4.45 -5.96
CA ALA A 25 -5.47 3.04 -5.83
C ALA A 25 -4.21 2.68 -6.63
N CYS A 26 -4.13 3.15 -7.88
CA CYS A 26 -2.97 2.90 -8.73
C CYS A 26 -1.73 3.68 -8.27
N LEU A 27 -1.91 4.91 -7.77
CA LEU A 27 -0.82 5.71 -7.22
C LEU A 27 -0.23 5.07 -5.95
N ILE A 28 -1.08 4.64 -5.02
CA ILE A 28 -0.64 3.91 -3.81
C ILE A 28 0.10 2.62 -4.21
N ALA A 29 -0.40 1.89 -5.21
CA ALA A 29 0.27 0.69 -5.71
C ALA A 29 1.65 0.97 -6.29
N ALA A 30 1.80 2.05 -7.04
CA ALA A 30 3.06 2.48 -7.60
C ALA A 30 4.03 2.92 -6.49
N PHE A 31 3.54 3.70 -5.51
CA PHE A 31 4.32 4.14 -4.36
C PHE A 31 4.80 2.97 -3.48
N LEU A 32 3.95 1.97 -3.26
CA LEU A 32 4.32 0.75 -2.52
C LEU A 32 5.17 -0.22 -3.35
N ALA A 33 5.51 0.11 -4.58
CA ALA A 33 6.19 -0.76 -5.54
C ALA A 33 5.49 -2.12 -5.76
N ALA A 34 4.17 -2.17 -5.55
CA ALA A 34 3.34 -3.36 -5.72
C ALA A 34 2.97 -3.62 -7.19
N GLU A 35 2.58 -2.56 -7.90
CA GLU A 35 2.33 -2.52 -9.35
C GLU A 35 2.70 -1.13 -9.89
N PHE A 36 2.93 -1.01 -11.18
CA PHE A 36 3.18 0.26 -11.89
C PHE A 36 4.44 1.02 -11.42
N THR A 37 5.46 0.32 -10.95
CA THR A 37 6.71 0.91 -10.44
C THR A 37 7.40 1.82 -11.46
N GLY A 38 7.39 1.46 -12.75
CA GLY A 38 7.93 2.28 -13.82
C GLY A 38 7.23 3.63 -14.05
N SER A 39 6.07 3.86 -13.42
CA SER A 39 5.33 5.12 -13.57
C SER A 39 5.79 6.23 -12.62
N LEU A 40 6.64 5.94 -11.64
CA LEU A 40 7.14 6.90 -10.64
C LEU A 40 8.65 7.19 -10.76
N ASN A 41 9.29 6.81 -11.87
CA ASN A 41 10.72 7.02 -12.08
C ASN A 41 11.07 8.49 -12.41
N PHE A 42 10.62 9.42 -11.56
CA PHE A 42 10.99 10.84 -11.67
C PHE A 42 12.45 11.13 -11.28
N SER A 43 13.07 10.25 -10.47
CA SER A 43 14.41 10.48 -9.92
C SER A 43 15.55 9.97 -10.79
N THR A 44 15.29 9.05 -11.72
CA THR A 44 16.36 8.45 -12.52
C THR A 44 16.88 9.37 -13.62
N ALA A 45 16.09 10.32 -14.10
CA ALA A 45 16.53 11.23 -15.15
C ALA A 45 17.56 12.26 -14.65
N GLN A 46 17.41 12.77 -13.42
CA GLN A 46 18.39 13.72 -12.83
C GLN A 46 19.71 13.04 -12.50
N ASN A 47 19.70 11.80 -12.05
CA ASN A 47 20.93 11.06 -11.75
C ASN A 47 21.71 10.65 -13.01
N TYR A 48 21.07 10.52 -14.16
CA TYR A 48 21.76 10.20 -15.42
C TYR A 48 22.58 11.39 -15.96
N GLU A 49 22.09 12.60 -15.80
CA GLU A 49 22.80 13.80 -16.27
C GLU A 49 24.07 14.08 -15.43
N GLU A 50 23.97 13.98 -14.09
CA GLU A 50 25.11 14.10 -13.19
C GLU A 50 26.13 12.97 -13.38
N THR A 51 25.69 11.73 -13.63
CA THR A 51 26.58 10.58 -13.89
C THR A 51 27.25 10.70 -15.26
N TYR A 52 26.58 11.31 -16.25
CA TYR A 52 27.13 11.49 -17.60
C TYR A 52 28.19 12.61 -17.62
N GLU A 53 27.99 13.71 -16.90
CA GLU A 53 28.98 14.78 -16.75
C GLU A 53 30.20 14.31 -15.97
N GLN A 54 30.04 13.48 -14.93
CA GLN A 54 31.15 12.84 -14.22
C GLN A 54 31.93 11.87 -15.09
N ALA A 55 31.26 11.02 -15.86
CA ALA A 55 31.93 10.09 -16.79
C ALA A 55 32.67 10.80 -17.91
N GLN A 56 32.21 11.98 -18.36
CA GLN A 56 32.91 12.78 -19.35
C GLN A 56 34.16 13.51 -18.79
N SER A 57 34.11 13.91 -17.50
CA SER A 57 35.28 14.50 -16.84
C SER A 57 36.39 13.47 -16.60
N ASP A 58 36.04 12.23 -16.34
CA ASP A 58 36.97 11.11 -16.13
C ASP A 58 37.63 10.64 -17.43
N LEU A 59 36.99 10.85 -18.58
CA LEU A 59 37.56 10.52 -19.91
C LEU A 59 38.58 11.57 -20.41
N ASN A 60 38.61 12.76 -19.84
CA ASN A 60 39.53 13.84 -20.25
C ASN A 60 40.88 13.88 -19.51
N GLY A 61 41.20 12.84 -18.76
CA GLY A 61 42.54 12.47 -18.34
C GLY A 61 43.35 13.54 -17.62
N GLU A 62 43.10 13.75 -16.34
CA GLU A 62 44.16 14.12 -15.40
C GLU A 62 44.05 13.26 -14.14
N GLY A 63 44.91 12.25 -14.10
CA GLY A 63 44.91 11.24 -13.06
C GLY A 63 45.36 11.82 -11.71
N THR A 64 44.42 11.93 -10.83
CA THR A 64 44.67 11.77 -9.41
C THR A 64 43.35 11.24 -8.82
N TYR A 65 43.30 9.96 -8.45
CA TYR A 65 42.20 9.36 -7.73
C TYR A 65 42.11 10.01 -6.34
N LYS A 66 41.55 11.17 -6.27
CA LYS A 66 40.86 11.66 -5.09
C LYS A 66 39.42 11.25 -5.27
N ILE A 67 39.04 10.19 -4.61
CA ILE A 67 37.64 9.88 -4.37
C ILE A 67 37.10 11.04 -3.54
N LYS A 68 36.70 12.11 -4.20
CA LYS A 68 35.72 13.04 -3.67
C LYS A 68 34.37 12.37 -3.84
N THR A 69 34.13 11.39 -3.04
CA THR A 69 32.77 10.91 -2.81
C THR A 69 32.04 12.06 -2.11
N LYS A 70 31.35 12.88 -2.92
CA LYS A 70 30.24 13.65 -2.40
C LYS A 70 29.27 12.59 -1.85
N VAL A 71 29.15 12.54 -0.53
CA VAL A 71 28.46 11.50 0.24
C VAL A 71 26.94 11.47 -0.05
N ASP A 72 26.46 12.26 -0.99
CA ASP A 72 25.04 12.43 -1.30
C ASP A 72 24.38 11.22 -1.99
N ASN A 73 25.16 10.23 -2.46
CA ASN A 73 24.60 9.08 -3.21
C ASN A 73 25.33 7.76 -2.96
N ILE A 74 25.52 7.36 -1.70
CA ILE A 74 25.93 5.97 -1.42
C ILE A 74 24.73 5.06 -1.71
N GLY A 75 24.76 4.40 -2.88
CA GLY A 75 23.75 3.40 -3.23
C GLY A 75 23.92 2.15 -2.37
N TRP A 76 22.85 1.38 -2.24
CA TRP A 76 22.85 0.05 -1.58
C TRP A 76 23.96 -0.88 -2.10
N VAL A 77 24.34 -0.73 -3.37
CA VAL A 77 25.42 -1.50 -4.00
C VAL A 77 26.79 -1.13 -3.41
N ASP A 78 27.01 0.15 -3.12
CA ASP A 78 28.26 0.62 -2.52
C ASP A 78 28.38 0.18 -1.07
N VAL A 79 27.27 0.21 -0.33
CA VAL A 79 27.19 -0.36 1.04
C VAL A 79 27.51 -1.87 1.02
N ILE A 80 26.95 -2.62 0.10
CA ILE A 80 27.21 -4.07 -0.05
C ILE A 80 28.68 -4.29 -0.46
N ARG A 81 29.26 -3.47 -1.33
CA ARG A 81 30.67 -3.56 -1.73
C ARG A 81 31.61 -3.29 -0.55
N ILE A 82 31.36 -2.22 0.21
CA ILE A 82 32.15 -1.89 1.43
C ILE A 82 32.06 -3.04 2.46
N MET A 83 30.93 -3.72 2.50
CA MET A 83 30.66 -4.85 3.39
C MET A 83 31.35 -6.16 2.96
N THR A 84 31.57 -6.35 1.66
CA THR A 84 32.15 -7.59 1.10
C THR A 84 33.68 -7.48 0.88
N GLU A 85 34.20 -6.27 0.73
CA GLU A 85 35.64 -6.04 0.71
C GLU A 85 36.16 -6.03 2.16
N ASP A 86 37.07 -6.91 2.49
CA ASP A 86 37.62 -7.25 3.83
C ASP A 86 38.34 -6.09 4.56
N ASN A 87 37.90 -4.85 4.36
CA ASN A 87 38.53 -3.62 4.81
C ASN A 87 37.62 -2.83 5.77
N MET A 88 37.38 -3.41 6.95
CA MET A 88 36.61 -2.80 8.04
C MET A 88 37.15 -1.47 8.52
N GLN A 89 38.47 -1.19 8.33
CA GLN A 89 39.05 0.11 8.64
C GLN A 89 38.54 1.18 7.70
N ALA A 90 38.40 0.91 6.40
CA ALA A 90 37.83 1.84 5.43
C ALA A 90 36.35 2.17 5.74
N GLY A 91 35.58 1.21 6.21
CA GLY A 91 34.19 1.43 6.63
C GLY A 91 34.07 2.32 7.88
N ARG A 92 35.01 2.19 8.83
CA ARG A 92 35.07 3.06 10.02
C ARG A 92 35.54 4.48 9.69
N GLU A 93 36.53 4.62 8.80
CA GLU A 93 36.98 5.93 8.31
C GLU A 93 35.89 6.63 7.54
N MET A 94 35.20 5.94 6.64
CA MET A 94 34.07 6.45 5.89
C MET A 94 32.89 6.85 6.81
N SER A 95 32.60 6.07 7.83
CA SER A 95 31.59 6.40 8.84
C SER A 95 31.93 7.67 9.64
N ARG A 96 33.24 7.89 9.95
CA ARG A 96 33.71 9.09 10.61
C ARG A 96 33.65 10.30 9.67
N GLU A 97 33.98 10.12 8.41
CA GLU A 97 33.95 11.17 7.39
C GLU A 97 32.51 11.61 7.07
N ILE A 98 31.59 10.66 6.98
CA ILE A 98 30.12 10.92 6.85
C ILE A 98 29.63 11.72 8.06
N ARG A 99 30.07 11.35 9.26
CA ARG A 99 29.70 12.07 10.48
C ARG A 99 30.27 13.50 10.51
N GLN A 100 31.53 13.69 10.14
CA GLN A 100 32.18 15.00 10.10
C GLN A 100 31.52 15.90 9.06
N ASN A 101 31.27 15.41 7.86
CA ASN A 101 30.60 16.17 6.81
C ASN A 101 29.15 16.54 7.21
N ALA A 102 28.42 15.64 7.89
CA ALA A 102 27.07 15.94 8.40
C ALA A 102 27.09 17.02 9.51
N ILE A 103 28.14 17.08 10.32
CA ILE A 103 28.34 18.11 11.33
C ILE A 103 28.72 19.45 10.65
N GLU A 104 29.64 19.43 9.69
CA GLU A 104 30.06 20.64 8.93
C GLU A 104 28.91 21.21 8.11
N ASP A 105 28.10 20.38 7.44
CA ASP A 105 26.91 20.83 6.73
C ASP A 105 25.82 21.39 7.69
N SER A 106 25.75 20.89 8.91
CA SER A 106 24.86 21.43 9.93
C SER A 106 25.33 22.80 10.47
N GLU A 107 26.65 23.05 10.49
CA GLU A 107 27.25 24.30 10.91
C GLU A 107 27.26 25.34 9.79
N ASN A 108 27.48 24.93 8.54
CA ASN A 108 27.61 25.82 7.38
C ASN A 108 26.28 26.25 6.74
N GLY A 109 25.16 25.81 7.23
CA GLY A 109 23.86 26.44 6.99
C GLY A 109 23.32 26.46 5.56
N ASN A 110 23.61 25.44 4.73
CA ASN A 110 22.95 25.28 3.44
C ASN A 110 21.61 24.53 3.57
N PRO A 111 20.46 25.21 3.60
CA PRO A 111 19.18 24.55 3.74
C PRO A 111 18.68 24.14 2.35
N MET A 112 18.67 22.87 2.06
CA MET A 112 18.01 22.34 0.86
C MET A 112 16.49 22.48 0.89
N PHE A 113 15.89 22.63 2.08
CA PHE A 113 14.52 23.09 2.31
C PHE A 113 14.52 24.01 3.53
N GLY A 114 14.10 25.26 3.34
CA GLY A 114 14.18 26.30 4.34
C GLY A 114 13.79 25.88 5.75
N ARG A 115 14.70 26.05 6.71
CA ARG A 115 14.49 26.15 8.16
C ARG A 115 13.88 24.98 8.92
N THR A 116 14.05 23.75 8.53
CA THR A 116 13.79 22.64 9.45
C THR A 116 15.10 22.00 9.90
N ARG A 117 15.84 22.72 10.73
CA ARG A 117 16.87 22.13 11.62
C ARG A 117 16.12 21.32 12.68
N GLY A 118 15.68 20.11 12.35
CA GLY A 118 14.95 19.25 13.26
C GLY A 118 15.41 17.81 13.10
N VAL A 119 15.22 17.04 14.14
CA VAL A 119 15.47 15.59 14.21
C VAL A 119 14.97 14.85 12.96
N LEU A 120 13.85 15.27 12.36
CA LEU A 120 13.28 14.70 11.15
C LEU A 120 14.16 14.89 9.90
N SER A 121 14.82 16.05 9.72
CA SER A 121 15.70 16.26 8.58
C SER A 121 16.97 15.42 8.68
N ASN A 122 17.52 15.25 9.88
CA ASN A 122 18.65 14.36 10.12
C ASN A 122 18.29 12.90 9.85
N ILE A 123 17.09 12.46 10.23
CA ILE A 123 16.60 11.09 9.96
C ILE A 123 16.46 10.88 8.45
N VAL A 124 15.80 11.81 7.76
CA VAL A 124 15.63 11.71 6.30
C VAL A 124 16.99 11.70 5.60
N ASN A 125 17.92 12.53 6.01
CA ASN A 125 19.27 12.55 5.46
C ASN A 125 20.03 11.26 5.78
N GLN A 126 19.96 10.75 7.02
CA GLN A 126 20.62 9.49 7.39
C GLN A 126 20.00 8.27 6.69
N VAL A 127 18.68 8.26 6.47
CA VAL A 127 18.00 7.21 5.70
C VAL A 127 18.35 7.31 4.22
N SER A 128 18.38 8.51 3.65
CA SER A 128 18.68 8.71 2.24
C SER A 128 20.15 8.47 1.90
N SER A 129 21.06 8.80 2.80
CA SER A 129 22.51 8.57 2.64
C SER A 129 22.97 7.14 2.99
N GLY A 130 22.08 6.28 3.52
CA GLY A 130 22.46 4.95 3.99
C GLY A 130 23.30 4.92 5.26
N SER A 131 23.67 6.08 5.83
CA SER A 131 24.52 6.18 7.02
C SER A 131 23.91 5.52 8.24
N ILE A 132 22.58 5.51 8.34
CA ILE A 132 21.84 4.83 9.42
C ILE A 132 22.15 3.33 9.49
N ILE A 133 22.48 2.71 8.37
CA ILE A 133 22.81 1.27 8.30
C ILE A 133 24.20 1.03 8.86
N VAL A 134 25.16 1.88 8.49
CA VAL A 134 26.54 1.78 8.97
C VAL A 134 26.61 2.03 10.48
N THR A 135 25.89 3.04 10.97
CA THR A 135 25.83 3.34 12.41
C THR A 135 25.09 2.27 13.20
N ALA A 136 24.01 1.69 12.65
CA ALA A 136 23.33 0.57 13.27
C ALA A 136 24.22 -0.71 13.32
N ALA A 137 24.98 -0.98 12.25
CA ALA A 137 25.94 -2.08 12.23
C ALA A 137 27.03 -1.91 13.28
N ALA A 138 27.57 -0.70 13.42
CA ALA A 138 28.58 -0.37 14.44
C ALA A 138 28.01 -0.51 15.86
N ALA A 139 26.76 -0.07 16.10
CA ALA A 139 26.10 -0.21 17.39
C ALA A 139 25.87 -1.68 17.76
N ILE A 140 25.40 -2.51 16.83
CA ILE A 140 25.21 -3.94 17.05
C ILE A 140 26.57 -4.63 17.24
N GLY A 141 27.60 -4.23 16.49
CA GLY A 141 28.98 -4.72 16.63
C GLY A 141 29.55 -4.45 18.03
N SER A 142 29.30 -3.28 18.59
CA SER A 142 29.72 -2.93 19.96
C SER A 142 29.04 -3.77 21.03
N ILE A 143 27.77 -4.13 20.83
CA ILE A 143 27.01 -4.99 21.74
C ILE A 143 27.47 -6.45 21.65
N THR A 144 27.74 -6.94 20.45
CA THR A 144 28.11 -8.35 20.21
C THR A 144 29.60 -8.64 20.37
N GLY A 145 30.42 -7.62 20.53
CA GLY A 145 31.88 -7.74 20.62
C GLY A 145 32.56 -8.18 19.31
N SER A 146 31.84 -8.25 18.21
CA SER A 146 32.34 -8.64 16.90
C SER A 146 31.61 -7.86 15.79
N ASP A 147 32.37 -7.06 15.05
CA ASP A 147 31.85 -6.24 13.96
C ASP A 147 31.21 -7.09 12.84
N ASN A 148 31.81 -8.25 12.53
CA ASN A 148 31.28 -9.17 11.50
C ASN A 148 29.94 -9.78 11.90
N LEU A 149 29.76 -10.11 13.17
CA LEU A 149 28.53 -10.69 13.69
C LEU A 149 27.42 -9.64 13.79
N GLY A 150 27.76 -8.42 14.18
CA GLY A 150 26.83 -7.30 14.20
C GLY A 150 26.28 -6.99 12.80
N LEU A 151 27.16 -6.98 11.81
CA LEU A 151 26.82 -6.77 10.42
C LEU A 151 25.91 -7.89 9.87
N LEU A 152 26.26 -9.14 10.14
CA LEU A 152 25.47 -10.30 9.71
C LEU A 152 24.04 -10.23 10.28
N ILE A 153 23.91 -9.90 11.56
CA ILE A 153 22.60 -9.74 12.22
C ILE A 153 21.79 -8.63 11.54
N LEU A 154 22.41 -7.48 11.26
CA LEU A 154 21.74 -6.37 10.59
C LEU A 154 21.25 -6.74 9.18
N ILE A 155 22.09 -7.45 8.40
CA ILE A 155 21.70 -7.94 7.07
C ILE A 155 20.50 -8.89 7.17
N ILE A 156 20.52 -9.81 8.13
CA ILE A 156 19.42 -10.76 8.33
C ILE A 156 18.12 -10.01 8.72
N ILE A 157 18.19 -9.09 9.66
CA ILE A 157 17.04 -8.29 10.10
C ILE A 157 16.50 -7.44 8.93
N GLY A 158 17.39 -6.78 8.19
CA GLY A 158 17.04 -5.99 7.02
C GLY A 158 16.38 -6.83 5.93
N ALA A 159 16.97 -7.96 5.58
CA ALA A 159 16.43 -8.89 4.60
C ALA A 159 15.06 -9.45 5.03
N LEU A 160 14.92 -9.78 6.32
CA LEU A 160 13.64 -10.23 6.88
C LEU A 160 12.58 -9.11 6.83
N GLY A 161 12.96 -7.89 7.18
CA GLY A 161 12.07 -6.72 7.09
C GLY A 161 11.61 -6.45 5.67
N ILE A 162 12.53 -6.47 4.70
CA ILE A 162 12.21 -6.32 3.27
C ILE A 162 11.30 -7.46 2.79
N PHE A 163 11.59 -8.71 3.20
CA PHE A 163 10.76 -9.85 2.84
C PHE A 163 9.35 -9.74 3.43
N ILE A 164 9.23 -9.36 4.71
CA ILE A 164 7.93 -9.17 5.38
C ILE A 164 7.13 -8.06 4.69
N PHE A 165 7.77 -6.92 4.39
CA PHE A 165 7.14 -5.82 3.68
C PHE A 165 6.67 -6.25 2.27
N TRP A 166 7.54 -6.91 1.53
CA TRP A 166 7.20 -7.46 0.23
C TRP A 166 6.05 -8.46 0.32
N PHE A 167 6.13 -9.43 1.23
CA PHE A 167 5.13 -10.49 1.38
C PHE A 167 3.77 -9.95 1.80
N LEU A 168 3.74 -9.07 2.81
CA LEU A 168 2.48 -8.57 3.37
C LEU A 168 1.89 -7.42 2.56
N ILE A 169 2.71 -6.52 2.03
CA ILE A 169 2.23 -5.28 1.42
C ILE A 169 2.32 -5.36 -0.11
N GLN A 170 3.51 -5.39 -0.67
CA GLN A 170 3.69 -5.31 -2.12
C GLN A 170 3.00 -6.45 -2.86
N ASN A 171 3.17 -7.68 -2.39
CA ASN A 171 2.60 -8.86 -3.01
C ASN A 171 1.07 -8.95 -2.86
N THR A 172 0.51 -8.36 -1.79
CA THR A 172 -0.94 -8.45 -1.49
C THR A 172 -1.73 -7.29 -2.10
N PHE A 173 -1.13 -6.13 -2.24
CA PHE A 173 -1.84 -4.92 -2.67
C PHE A 173 -2.53 -5.05 -4.05
N PRO A 174 -2.01 -5.80 -5.04
CA PRO A 174 -2.74 -6.10 -6.27
C PRO A 174 -4.14 -6.68 -6.05
N VAL A 175 -4.33 -7.51 -5.03
CA VAL A 175 -5.65 -8.06 -4.68
C VAL A 175 -6.59 -6.95 -4.19
N VAL A 176 -6.07 -6.04 -3.36
CA VAL A 176 -6.83 -4.86 -2.88
C VAL A 176 -7.29 -3.99 -4.05
N ILE A 177 -6.39 -3.69 -4.99
CA ILE A 177 -6.74 -2.91 -6.19
C ILE A 177 -7.88 -3.61 -6.95
N ARG A 178 -7.73 -4.90 -7.23
CA ARG A 178 -8.75 -5.65 -7.98
C ARG A 178 -10.09 -5.60 -7.27
N ARG A 179 -10.13 -5.67 -5.93
CA ARG A 179 -11.37 -5.51 -5.17
C ARG A 179 -12.02 -4.14 -5.36
N VAL A 180 -11.26 -3.07 -5.26
CA VAL A 180 -11.72 -1.68 -5.48
C VAL A 180 -12.33 -1.52 -6.88
N PHE A 181 -11.66 -2.05 -7.90
CA PHE A 181 -12.14 -1.94 -9.28
C PHE A 181 -13.34 -2.85 -9.58
N LEU A 182 -13.42 -4.03 -8.96
CA LEU A 182 -14.59 -4.91 -9.07
C LEU A 182 -15.85 -4.25 -8.50
N GLU A 183 -15.75 -3.64 -7.32
CA GLU A 183 -16.87 -2.91 -6.73
C GLU A 183 -17.27 -1.70 -7.58
N GLY A 184 -16.31 -0.89 -8.06
CA GLY A 184 -16.56 0.26 -8.92
C GLY A 184 -17.04 -0.10 -10.33
N MET A 185 -17.10 -1.38 -10.67
CA MET A 185 -17.72 -1.86 -11.90
C MET A 185 -19.24 -1.72 -11.86
N ILE A 186 -19.87 -1.96 -10.71
CA ILE A 186 -21.32 -2.08 -10.54
C ILE A 186 -21.90 -0.95 -9.70
N TYR A 187 -21.21 -0.56 -8.62
CA TYR A 187 -21.72 0.41 -7.67
C TYR A 187 -21.36 1.85 -8.06
N ASP A 188 -22.17 2.78 -7.61
CA ASP A 188 -22.04 4.21 -7.91
C ASP A 188 -21.06 4.89 -6.93
N ARG A 189 -20.84 4.29 -5.76
CA ARG A 189 -19.89 4.74 -4.74
C ARG A 189 -18.94 3.64 -4.32
N VAL A 190 -17.65 3.94 -4.30
CA VAL A 190 -16.60 3.09 -3.72
C VAL A 190 -15.92 3.87 -2.62
N THR A 191 -16.03 3.37 -1.38
CA THR A 191 -15.48 4.07 -0.23
C THR A 191 -13.99 3.77 -0.05
N PRO A 192 -13.17 4.70 0.47
CA PRO A 192 -11.75 4.47 0.76
C PRO A 192 -11.51 3.30 1.74
N GLN A 193 -12.52 2.96 2.53
CA GLN A 193 -12.49 1.82 3.46
C GLN A 193 -12.22 0.48 2.75
N ARG A 194 -12.40 0.40 1.42
CA ARG A 194 -12.13 -0.81 0.63
C ARG A 194 -10.65 -1.16 0.56
N PHE A 195 -9.76 -0.20 0.74
CA PHE A 195 -8.32 -0.48 0.84
C PHE A 195 -7.97 -1.39 2.03
N VAL A 196 -8.76 -1.34 3.09
CA VAL A 196 -8.58 -2.18 4.28
C VAL A 196 -9.57 -3.34 4.36
N PHE A 197 -10.31 -3.64 3.28
CA PHE A 197 -11.33 -4.68 3.25
C PHE A 197 -10.80 -6.05 3.69
N LEU A 198 -9.65 -6.49 3.15
CA LEU A 198 -9.03 -7.76 3.51
C LEU A 198 -8.63 -7.84 4.99
N LEU A 199 -8.20 -6.72 5.57
CA LEU A 199 -7.91 -6.63 7.01
C LEU A 199 -9.20 -6.73 7.84
N ARG A 200 -10.26 -6.05 7.39
CA ARG A 200 -11.57 -6.07 8.04
C ARG A 200 -12.15 -7.48 8.11
N VAL A 201 -12.09 -8.24 7.01
CA VAL A 201 -12.57 -9.62 6.96
C VAL A 201 -11.56 -10.65 7.48
N LYS A 202 -10.43 -10.23 8.05
CA LYS A 202 -9.34 -11.07 8.58
C LYS A 202 -8.72 -12.03 7.56
N LYS A 203 -8.76 -11.68 6.28
CA LYS A 203 -8.28 -12.54 5.18
C LYS A 203 -6.98 -12.06 4.53
N TRP A 204 -6.35 -11.04 5.10
CA TRP A 204 -5.10 -10.45 4.56
C TRP A 204 -4.01 -11.50 4.37
N MET A 205 -3.72 -12.29 5.42
CA MET A 205 -2.66 -13.33 5.36
C MET A 205 -2.97 -14.41 4.32
N LYS A 206 -4.25 -14.80 4.17
CA LYS A 206 -4.64 -15.77 3.14
C LYS A 206 -4.41 -15.22 1.73
N ALA A 207 -4.82 -13.97 1.49
CA ALA A 207 -4.57 -13.31 0.21
C ALA A 207 -3.07 -13.16 -0.08
N SER A 208 -2.26 -12.78 0.93
CA SER A 208 -0.80 -12.72 0.83
C SER A 208 -0.21 -14.08 0.44
N TRP A 209 -0.69 -15.15 1.07
CA TRP A 209 -0.25 -16.51 0.78
C TRP A 209 -0.61 -16.98 -0.63
N ILE A 210 -1.83 -16.67 -1.10
CA ILE A 210 -2.25 -16.98 -2.48
C ILE A 210 -1.30 -16.32 -3.49
N MET A 211 -1.02 -15.05 -3.28
CA MET A 211 -0.16 -14.27 -4.16
C MET A 211 1.31 -14.73 -4.09
N PHE A 212 1.80 -15.09 -2.90
CA PHE A 212 3.13 -15.66 -2.71
C PHE A 212 3.29 -16.98 -3.48
N VAL A 213 2.35 -17.91 -3.33
CA VAL A 213 2.38 -19.20 -4.04
C VAL A 213 2.31 -18.97 -5.55
N LYS A 214 1.47 -18.03 -6.03
CA LYS A 214 1.44 -17.62 -7.45
C LYS A 214 2.83 -17.18 -7.91
N TYR A 215 3.51 -16.33 -7.10
CA TYR A 215 4.84 -15.80 -7.43
C TYR A 215 5.89 -16.91 -7.48
N VAL A 216 5.91 -17.81 -6.48
CA VAL A 216 6.84 -18.95 -6.46
C VAL A 216 6.64 -19.86 -7.69
N TRP A 217 5.38 -20.21 -7.99
CA TRP A 217 5.10 -20.98 -9.20
C TRP A 217 5.52 -20.25 -10.48
N TYR A 218 5.31 -18.95 -10.56
CA TYR A 218 5.75 -18.16 -11.71
C TYR A 218 7.28 -18.16 -11.82
N LEU A 219 8.01 -17.96 -10.72
CA LEU A 219 9.46 -17.99 -10.68
C LEU A 219 10.04 -19.32 -11.17
N LEU A 220 9.45 -20.45 -10.74
CA LEU A 220 9.86 -21.77 -11.25
C LEU A 220 9.69 -21.91 -12.75
N TRP A 221 8.67 -21.29 -13.32
CA TRP A 221 8.47 -21.30 -14.77
C TRP A 221 9.38 -20.31 -15.51
N CYS A 222 9.93 -19.31 -14.83
CA CYS A 222 10.93 -18.40 -15.41
C CYS A 222 12.24 -19.09 -15.78
N LEU A 223 12.49 -20.29 -15.24
CA LEU A 223 13.61 -21.14 -15.68
C LEU A 223 13.45 -21.59 -17.16
N THR A 224 12.26 -21.47 -17.72
CA THR A 224 11.97 -21.79 -19.13
C THR A 224 11.50 -20.54 -19.86
N LEU A 225 12.16 -20.17 -20.98
CA LEU A 225 11.81 -18.96 -21.76
C LEU A 225 10.34 -18.94 -22.19
N VAL A 226 9.80 -20.06 -22.66
CA VAL A 226 8.39 -20.19 -23.04
C VAL A 226 7.47 -20.09 -21.83
N GLY A 227 7.90 -20.59 -20.67
CA GLY A 227 7.15 -20.55 -19.42
C GLY A 227 6.87 -19.13 -18.95
N ILE A 228 7.79 -18.20 -19.13
CA ILE A 228 7.62 -16.80 -18.74
C ILE A 228 6.34 -16.24 -19.36
N VAL A 229 6.21 -16.28 -20.68
CA VAL A 229 5.08 -15.69 -21.39
C VAL A 229 3.78 -16.47 -21.14
N VAL A 230 3.81 -17.79 -21.29
CA VAL A 230 2.60 -18.63 -21.16
C VAL A 230 2.04 -18.60 -19.76
N LYS A 231 2.90 -18.57 -18.72
CA LYS A 231 2.45 -18.59 -17.33
C LYS A 231 2.08 -17.21 -16.79
N HIS A 232 2.67 -16.15 -17.32
CA HIS A 232 2.22 -14.79 -17.08
C HIS A 232 0.71 -14.68 -17.30
N TYR A 233 0.25 -15.03 -18.49
CA TYR A 233 -1.18 -15.02 -18.83
C TYR A 233 -1.98 -16.12 -18.12
N SER A 234 -1.39 -17.27 -17.80
CA SER A 234 -2.09 -18.33 -17.08
C SER A 234 -2.44 -17.95 -15.64
N TYR A 235 -1.63 -17.12 -14.99
CA TYR A 235 -1.81 -16.69 -13.60
C TYR A 235 -2.37 -15.26 -13.49
N PHE A 236 -2.72 -14.67 -14.62
CA PHE A 236 -3.20 -13.28 -14.70
C PHE A 236 -4.43 -13.03 -13.83
N LEU A 237 -5.35 -13.99 -13.74
CA LEU A 237 -6.60 -13.82 -13.00
C LEU A 237 -6.48 -14.10 -11.49
N VAL A 238 -5.35 -14.60 -11.00
CA VAL A 238 -5.19 -14.96 -9.58
C VAL A 238 -5.52 -13.80 -8.62
N PRO A 239 -5.05 -12.55 -8.83
CA PRO A 239 -5.39 -11.44 -7.95
C PRO A 239 -6.89 -11.09 -7.98
N TYR A 240 -7.59 -11.29 -9.10
CA TYR A 240 -9.04 -11.09 -9.19
C TYR A 240 -9.80 -12.18 -8.43
N ILE A 241 -9.38 -13.44 -8.58
CA ILE A 241 -9.95 -14.59 -7.87
C ILE A 241 -9.78 -14.42 -6.35
N ALA A 242 -8.58 -14.02 -5.91
CA ALA A 242 -8.29 -13.74 -4.51
C ALA A 242 -9.07 -12.52 -3.97
N ALA A 243 -9.38 -11.53 -4.82
CA ALA A 243 -10.19 -10.36 -4.46
C ALA A 243 -11.67 -10.72 -4.28
N GLU A 244 -12.17 -11.68 -5.04
CA GLU A 244 -13.55 -12.20 -4.94
C GLU A 244 -13.67 -13.17 -3.76
N ASN A 245 -12.80 -14.18 -3.69
CA ASN A 245 -12.79 -15.17 -2.61
C ASN A 245 -11.37 -15.40 -2.05
N PRO A 246 -10.95 -14.66 -1.03
CA PRO A 246 -9.65 -14.86 -0.38
C PRO A 246 -9.58 -16.12 0.50
N ASP A 247 -10.70 -16.85 0.69
CA ASP A 247 -10.73 -18.11 1.44
C ASP A 247 -10.29 -19.32 0.63
N MET A 248 -10.19 -19.19 -0.68
CA MET A 248 -9.65 -20.25 -1.54
C MET A 248 -8.22 -20.60 -1.13
N THR A 249 -7.87 -21.86 -1.27
CA THR A 249 -6.48 -22.27 -1.15
C THR A 249 -5.68 -21.72 -2.34
N ALA A 250 -4.40 -21.44 -2.14
CA ALA A 250 -3.53 -20.93 -3.21
C ALA A 250 -3.50 -21.86 -4.44
N ARG A 251 -3.52 -23.17 -4.22
CA ARG A 251 -3.58 -24.18 -5.29
C ARG A 251 -4.89 -24.09 -6.08
N GLN A 252 -6.03 -23.91 -5.39
CA GLN A 252 -7.33 -23.74 -6.06
C GLN A 252 -7.34 -22.46 -6.90
N ALA A 253 -6.93 -21.31 -6.35
CA ALA A 253 -6.92 -20.03 -7.05
C ALA A 253 -6.03 -20.07 -8.32
N VAL A 254 -4.81 -20.60 -8.20
CA VAL A 254 -3.87 -20.75 -9.33
C VAL A 254 -4.42 -21.74 -10.38
N THR A 255 -5.02 -22.85 -9.94
CA THR A 255 -5.58 -23.85 -10.87
C THR A 255 -6.80 -23.32 -11.60
N LEU A 256 -7.70 -22.61 -10.89
CA LEU A 256 -8.86 -21.97 -11.49
C LEU A 256 -8.45 -20.92 -12.51
N SER A 257 -7.49 -20.03 -12.19
CA SER A 257 -6.96 -19.05 -13.14
C SER A 257 -6.43 -19.72 -14.41
N ARG A 258 -5.69 -20.81 -14.28
CA ARG A 258 -5.17 -21.58 -15.44
C ARG A 258 -6.28 -22.15 -16.32
N LYS A 259 -7.33 -22.68 -15.69
CA LYS A 259 -8.49 -23.26 -16.40
C LYS A 259 -9.29 -22.18 -17.12
N MET A 260 -9.60 -21.07 -16.45
CA MET A 260 -10.31 -19.92 -17.04
C MET A 260 -9.52 -19.29 -18.21
N MET A 261 -8.19 -19.23 -18.10
CA MET A 261 -7.33 -18.68 -19.15
C MET A 261 -7.01 -19.67 -20.29
N LYS A 262 -7.50 -20.91 -20.23
CA LYS A 262 -7.31 -21.89 -21.32
C LYS A 262 -8.11 -21.45 -22.54
N GLY A 263 -7.42 -21.19 -23.66
CA GLY A 263 -8.02 -20.65 -24.89
C GLY A 263 -8.06 -19.11 -24.97
N HIS A 264 -7.91 -18.40 -23.84
CA HIS A 264 -8.03 -16.93 -23.78
C HIS A 264 -6.70 -16.18 -23.66
N LYS A 265 -5.55 -16.88 -23.55
CA LYS A 265 -4.24 -16.25 -23.35
C LYS A 265 -3.85 -15.28 -24.46
N TRP A 266 -4.05 -15.71 -25.71
CA TRP A 266 -3.77 -14.88 -26.89
C TRP A 266 -4.69 -13.64 -26.93
N GLN A 267 -5.96 -13.80 -26.60
CA GLN A 267 -6.89 -12.69 -26.54
C GLN A 267 -6.49 -11.69 -25.44
N CYS A 268 -6.02 -12.18 -24.29
CA CYS A 268 -5.51 -11.37 -23.18
C CYS A 268 -4.26 -10.59 -23.62
N PHE A 269 -3.31 -11.25 -24.27
CA PHE A 269 -2.11 -10.61 -24.83
C PHE A 269 -2.47 -9.48 -25.82
N VAL A 270 -3.33 -9.77 -26.80
CA VAL A 270 -3.75 -8.76 -27.78
C VAL A 270 -4.57 -7.63 -27.12
N PHE A 271 -5.30 -7.95 -26.06
CA PHE A 271 -5.99 -6.92 -25.27
C PHE A 271 -5.01 -6.02 -24.55
N GLU A 272 -3.97 -6.57 -23.95
CA GLU A 272 -2.88 -5.82 -23.31
C GLU A 272 -2.13 -4.96 -24.32
N LEU A 273 -1.71 -5.55 -25.45
CA LEU A 273 -1.02 -4.82 -26.53
C LEU A 273 -1.82 -3.62 -27.05
N SER A 274 -3.15 -3.69 -26.96
CA SER A 274 -4.02 -2.57 -27.35
C SER A 274 -3.92 -1.33 -26.46
N PHE A 275 -3.19 -1.38 -25.34
CA PHE A 275 -2.86 -0.25 -24.49
C PHE A 275 -1.49 0.34 -24.76
N LEU A 276 -0.67 -0.29 -25.64
CA LEU A 276 0.70 0.15 -25.92
C LEU A 276 0.78 1.64 -26.31
N GLY A 277 -0.16 2.14 -27.12
CA GLY A 277 -0.19 3.57 -27.49
C GLY A 277 -0.34 4.50 -26.28
N TRP A 278 -1.11 4.11 -25.26
CA TRP A 278 -1.25 4.87 -24.02
C TRP A 278 0.00 4.77 -23.15
N GLU A 279 0.68 3.62 -23.15
CA GLU A 279 1.94 3.42 -22.42
C GLU A 279 3.07 4.27 -23.03
N VAL A 280 3.14 4.35 -24.36
CA VAL A 280 4.08 5.24 -25.09
C VAL A 280 3.79 6.71 -24.73
N LEU A 281 2.52 7.13 -24.72
CA LEU A 281 2.16 8.47 -24.31
C LEU A 281 2.55 8.76 -22.85
N GLY A 282 2.40 7.75 -22.00
CA GLY A 282 2.87 7.81 -20.62
C GLY A 282 4.39 7.98 -20.51
N ALA A 283 5.16 7.28 -21.32
CA ALA A 283 6.62 7.41 -21.35
C ALA A 283 7.03 8.83 -21.80
N LEU A 284 6.35 9.39 -22.82
CA LEU A 284 6.61 10.76 -23.29
C LEU A 284 6.30 11.83 -22.23
N THR A 285 5.45 11.54 -21.26
CA THR A 285 5.08 12.45 -20.16
C THR A 285 5.80 12.09 -18.85
N MET A 286 6.93 11.44 -18.90
CA MET A 286 7.70 10.99 -17.72
C MET A 286 6.88 10.17 -16.72
N GLY A 287 5.90 9.41 -17.18
CA GLY A 287 5.03 8.58 -16.35
C GLY A 287 3.79 9.27 -15.76
N ILE A 288 3.68 10.59 -15.82
CA ILE A 288 2.52 11.33 -15.26
C ILE A 288 1.21 10.81 -15.87
N PHE A 289 1.16 10.69 -17.18
CA PHE A 289 -0.03 10.20 -17.88
C PHE A 289 -0.35 8.74 -17.52
N ASN A 290 0.66 7.92 -17.26
CA ASN A 290 0.46 6.55 -16.80
C ASN A 290 -0.24 6.53 -15.44
N VAL A 291 0.21 7.34 -14.48
CA VAL A 291 -0.38 7.42 -13.15
C VAL A 291 -1.82 7.93 -13.21
N LEU A 292 -2.05 9.02 -13.95
CA LEU A 292 -3.35 9.69 -13.95
C LEU A 292 -4.40 9.00 -14.84
N TYR A 293 -3.97 8.30 -15.88
CA TYR A 293 -4.94 7.76 -16.83
C TYR A 293 -4.67 6.31 -17.25
N THR A 294 -3.46 5.96 -17.76
CA THR A 294 -3.24 4.66 -18.41
C THR A 294 -3.43 3.51 -17.44
N ASN A 295 -2.82 3.56 -16.25
CA ASN A 295 -2.88 2.49 -15.26
C ASN A 295 -4.32 2.25 -14.76
N PRO A 296 -5.06 3.26 -14.25
CA PRO A 296 -6.43 3.04 -13.82
C PRO A 296 -7.35 2.63 -14.96
N TYR A 297 -7.15 3.14 -16.18
CA TYR A 297 -7.91 2.72 -17.35
C TYR A 297 -7.65 1.26 -17.73
N LYS A 298 -6.37 0.84 -17.74
CA LYS A 298 -5.96 -0.55 -18.02
C LYS A 298 -6.61 -1.50 -17.00
N VAL A 299 -6.49 -1.21 -15.70
CA VAL A 299 -7.10 -2.03 -14.65
C VAL A 299 -8.62 -2.09 -14.79
N ALA A 300 -9.31 -0.96 -15.01
CA ALA A 300 -10.76 -0.93 -15.19
C ALA A 300 -11.21 -1.78 -16.40
N ALA A 301 -10.49 -1.72 -17.51
CA ALA A 301 -10.79 -2.52 -18.70
C ALA A 301 -10.56 -4.03 -18.45
N PHE A 302 -9.46 -4.40 -17.77
CA PHE A 302 -9.19 -5.79 -17.42
C PHE A 302 -10.13 -6.34 -16.34
N THR A 303 -10.68 -5.49 -15.49
CA THR A 303 -11.74 -5.89 -14.56
C THR A 303 -13.00 -6.35 -15.31
N ARG A 304 -13.37 -5.65 -16.40
CA ARG A 304 -14.45 -6.09 -17.30
C ARG A 304 -14.09 -7.39 -18.02
N TYR A 305 -12.85 -7.55 -18.43
CA TYR A 305 -12.37 -8.80 -19.05
C TYR A 305 -12.48 -9.98 -18.10
N TYR A 306 -12.07 -9.81 -16.83
CA TYR A 306 -12.25 -10.83 -15.80
C TYR A 306 -13.72 -11.19 -15.58
N ALA A 307 -14.61 -10.20 -15.49
CA ALA A 307 -16.05 -10.45 -15.31
C ALA A 307 -16.66 -11.30 -16.43
N GLU A 308 -16.25 -11.08 -17.70
CA GLU A 308 -16.67 -11.91 -18.83
C GLU A 308 -16.16 -13.35 -18.73
N LEU A 309 -14.87 -13.53 -18.38
CA LEU A 309 -14.28 -14.86 -18.19
C LEU A 309 -14.90 -15.61 -17.00
N ARG A 310 -15.24 -14.89 -15.93
CA ARG A 310 -15.95 -15.46 -14.78
C ARG A 310 -17.33 -15.95 -15.18
N ALA A 311 -18.10 -15.14 -15.88
CA ALA A 311 -19.43 -15.52 -16.36
C ALA A 311 -19.36 -16.78 -17.25
N GLU A 312 -18.41 -16.80 -18.19
CA GLU A 312 -18.16 -17.97 -19.05
C GLU A 312 -17.73 -19.21 -18.26
N ALA A 313 -16.91 -19.02 -17.20
CA ALA A 313 -16.46 -20.13 -16.36
C ALA A 313 -17.60 -20.75 -15.56
N ILE A 314 -18.51 -19.95 -15.06
CA ILE A 314 -19.71 -20.41 -14.34
C ILE A 314 -20.68 -21.10 -15.32
N GLU A 315 -20.94 -20.48 -16.47
CA GLU A 315 -21.82 -21.03 -17.51
C GLU A 315 -21.34 -22.41 -18.02
N LYS A 316 -20.03 -22.56 -18.22
CA LYS A 316 -19.39 -23.80 -18.66
C LYS A 316 -19.17 -24.82 -17.54
N GLY A 317 -19.50 -24.50 -16.28
CA GLY A 317 -19.27 -25.38 -15.15
C GLY A 317 -17.80 -25.74 -14.94
N ILE A 318 -16.85 -24.79 -15.16
CA ILE A 318 -15.43 -25.06 -14.97
C ILE A 318 -15.18 -25.45 -13.51
N PRO A 319 -14.55 -26.63 -13.23
CA PRO A 319 -14.32 -27.06 -11.84
C PRO A 319 -13.49 -26.04 -11.06
N GLY A 320 -14.05 -25.56 -9.94
CA GLY A 320 -13.53 -24.50 -9.10
C GLY A 320 -14.25 -23.16 -9.27
N ALA A 321 -15.05 -22.97 -10.36
CA ALA A 321 -15.82 -21.75 -10.57
C ALA A 321 -16.96 -21.60 -9.55
N GLU A 322 -17.43 -22.69 -8.96
CA GLU A 322 -18.40 -22.73 -7.85
C GLU A 322 -17.90 -22.02 -6.58
N LEU A 323 -16.59 -21.86 -6.46
CA LEU A 323 -15.97 -21.12 -5.35
C LEU A 323 -16.00 -19.60 -5.55
N LEU A 324 -16.40 -19.12 -6.74
CA LEU A 324 -16.61 -17.70 -7.03
C LEU A 324 -18.05 -17.33 -6.68
N TYR A 325 -18.34 -17.17 -5.40
CA TYR A 325 -19.70 -17.03 -4.89
C TYR A 325 -20.13 -15.60 -4.56
N ASP A 326 -19.24 -14.59 -4.66
CA ASP A 326 -19.59 -13.20 -4.37
C ASP A 326 -20.31 -12.55 -5.58
N ASN A 327 -21.56 -12.93 -5.78
CA ASN A 327 -22.38 -12.45 -6.89
C ASN A 327 -22.67 -10.94 -6.79
N TYR A 328 -22.66 -10.38 -5.58
CA TYR A 328 -22.90 -8.95 -5.36
C TYR A 328 -21.79 -8.03 -5.90
N LEU A 329 -20.67 -8.57 -6.35
CA LEU A 329 -19.69 -7.83 -7.14
C LEU A 329 -20.11 -7.60 -8.60
N TYR A 330 -21.14 -8.31 -9.07
CA TYR A 330 -21.58 -8.31 -10.47
C TYR A 330 -23.03 -7.87 -10.63
N GLU A 331 -23.83 -8.02 -9.58
CA GLU A 331 -25.25 -7.66 -9.55
C GLU A 331 -25.57 -6.91 -8.26
N LYS A 332 -26.41 -5.86 -8.36
CA LYS A 332 -26.88 -5.16 -7.16
C LYS A 332 -27.86 -6.05 -6.41
N ALA A 333 -27.67 -6.20 -5.11
CA ALA A 333 -28.57 -6.95 -4.25
C ALA A 333 -30.01 -6.40 -4.35
N GLU A 334 -31.01 -7.29 -4.25
CA GLU A 334 -32.40 -6.87 -4.24
C GLU A 334 -32.78 -6.19 -2.92
N SER A 335 -33.76 -5.26 -2.98
CA SER A 335 -34.11 -4.40 -1.84
C SER A 335 -34.56 -5.21 -0.62
N TYR A 336 -35.26 -6.34 -0.81
CA TYR A 336 -35.67 -7.17 0.31
C TYR A 336 -34.51 -7.88 1.01
N VAL A 337 -33.44 -8.27 0.25
CA VAL A 337 -32.24 -8.87 0.82
C VAL A 337 -31.47 -7.85 1.66
N ILE A 338 -31.38 -6.60 1.16
CA ILE A 338 -30.79 -5.48 1.89
C ILE A 338 -31.60 -5.22 3.18
N ALA A 339 -32.95 -5.13 3.09
CA ALA A 339 -33.79 -4.86 4.23
C ALA A 339 -33.65 -5.92 5.33
N ALA A 340 -33.50 -7.19 4.95
CA ALA A 340 -33.29 -8.28 5.91
C ALA A 340 -31.96 -8.21 6.66
N LYS A 341 -30.92 -7.61 6.06
CA LYS A 341 -29.57 -7.53 6.64
C LYS A 341 -29.22 -6.20 7.30
N TYR A 342 -30.01 -5.14 7.02
CA TYR A 342 -29.77 -3.78 7.51
C TYR A 342 -30.99 -3.18 8.26
N PRO A 343 -31.73 -3.94 9.10
CA PRO A 343 -32.94 -3.44 9.75
C PRO A 343 -32.65 -2.30 10.72
N ASP A 344 -31.49 -2.30 11.36
CA ASP A 344 -31.02 -1.27 12.27
C ASP A 344 -30.73 0.06 11.53
N VAL A 345 -30.16 -0.01 10.34
CA VAL A 345 -29.86 1.17 9.52
C VAL A 345 -31.14 1.79 8.97
N ILE A 346 -32.07 0.96 8.47
CA ILE A 346 -33.35 1.42 7.95
C ILE A 346 -34.16 2.10 9.05
N LYS A 347 -34.20 1.50 10.23
CA LYS A 347 -34.91 2.07 11.39
C LYS A 347 -34.39 3.47 11.74
N VAL A 348 -33.08 3.71 11.65
CA VAL A 348 -32.49 5.02 11.93
C VAL A 348 -32.75 6.00 10.78
N MET A 349 -32.75 5.53 9.53
CA MET A 349 -33.10 6.37 8.38
C MET A 349 -34.56 6.87 8.41
N GLU A 350 -35.46 6.10 9.02
CA GLU A 350 -36.89 6.47 9.19
C GLU A 350 -37.13 7.38 10.41
N GLN A 351 -36.18 7.51 11.32
CA GLN A 351 -36.30 8.39 12.48
C GLN A 351 -35.88 9.83 12.11
N PRO A 352 -36.66 10.85 12.51
CA PRO A 352 -36.28 12.25 12.27
C PRO A 352 -34.99 12.59 13.02
N GLU A 353 -34.13 13.43 12.39
CA GLU A 353 -32.79 13.83 12.86
C GLU A 353 -32.75 14.53 14.25
N ASP A 354 -33.86 14.70 14.93
CA ASP A 354 -34.06 15.65 16.02
C ASP A 354 -33.66 15.14 17.44
N MET A 355 -33.07 13.95 17.53
CA MET A 355 -32.69 13.33 18.82
C MET A 355 -31.19 13.46 19.16
N THR A 356 -30.52 14.50 18.74
CA THR A 356 -29.15 14.75 19.17
C THR A 356 -29.11 15.36 20.54
N GLU A 357 -28.70 14.59 21.57
CA GLU A 357 -28.23 15.20 22.85
C GLU A 357 -27.05 16.12 22.53
N LYS A 358 -27.32 17.41 22.47
CA LYS A 358 -26.31 18.43 22.18
C LYS A 358 -25.53 18.74 23.45
N LEU A 359 -24.26 18.39 23.49
CA LEU A 359 -23.36 18.98 24.49
C LEU A 359 -23.24 20.48 24.20
N THR A 360 -23.61 21.30 25.18
CA THR A 360 -23.60 22.77 25.09
C THR A 360 -22.34 23.38 25.74
N GLY A 361 -22.05 24.64 25.42
CA GLY A 361 -20.91 25.37 25.93
C GLY A 361 -19.56 24.87 25.45
N TRP A 362 -18.52 25.18 26.21
CA TRP A 362 -17.13 24.87 25.86
C TRP A 362 -16.85 23.38 25.78
N ARG A 363 -17.57 22.54 26.53
CA ARG A 363 -17.46 21.07 26.44
C ARG A 363 -17.93 20.55 25.07
N GLY A 364 -19.05 21.10 24.60
CA GLY A 364 -19.54 20.78 23.26
C GLY A 364 -18.60 21.28 22.15
N PHE A 365 -17.93 22.41 22.38
CA PHE A 365 -16.91 22.93 21.48
C PHE A 365 -15.70 21.99 21.41
N LEU A 366 -15.18 21.52 22.55
CA LEU A 366 -14.07 20.57 22.60
C LEU A 366 -14.43 19.20 21.96
N ALA A 367 -15.64 18.72 22.26
CA ALA A 367 -16.11 17.45 21.67
C ALA A 367 -16.24 17.53 20.16
N ARG A 368 -16.84 18.61 19.63
CA ARG A 368 -17.08 18.75 18.17
C ARG A 368 -15.83 19.05 17.37
N ASN A 369 -14.93 19.90 17.87
CA ASN A 369 -13.78 20.36 17.10
C ASN A 369 -12.51 19.55 17.34
N PHE A 370 -12.35 18.96 18.53
CA PHE A 370 -11.13 18.27 18.95
C PHE A 370 -11.36 16.81 19.36
N GLY A 371 -12.62 16.36 19.45
CA GLY A 371 -12.93 15.01 19.91
C GLY A 371 -12.56 14.77 21.38
N ILE A 372 -12.60 15.80 22.23
CA ILE A 372 -12.19 15.73 23.63
C ILE A 372 -13.42 15.71 24.54
N LEU A 373 -13.55 14.63 25.31
CA LEU A 373 -14.53 14.46 26.39
C LEU A 373 -13.77 14.34 27.72
N LEU A 374 -13.57 15.47 28.42
CA LEU A 374 -12.61 15.57 29.53
C LEU A 374 -12.89 14.60 30.67
N LEU A 375 -14.12 14.55 31.16
CA LEU A 375 -14.49 13.86 32.42
C LEU A 375 -15.28 12.57 32.18
N ARG A 376 -15.71 12.28 30.97
CA ARG A 376 -16.58 11.15 30.61
C ARG A 376 -17.77 10.97 31.55
N ARG A 377 -18.43 12.08 31.89
CA ARG A 377 -19.70 12.07 32.65
C ARG A 377 -20.80 11.35 31.86
N GLU A 378 -21.90 11.02 32.48
CA GLU A 378 -22.97 10.25 31.86
C GLU A 378 -23.51 10.91 30.58
N GLN A 379 -23.68 12.24 30.56
CA GLN A 379 -24.07 13.02 29.38
C GLN A 379 -23.02 12.93 28.25
N GLU A 380 -21.73 12.98 28.57
CA GLU A 380 -20.65 12.85 27.59
C GLU A 380 -20.57 11.42 27.01
N ARG A 381 -20.82 10.40 27.85
CA ARG A 381 -20.90 9.00 27.39
C ARG A 381 -22.13 8.73 26.53
N ALA A 382 -23.26 9.37 26.85
CA ALA A 382 -24.46 9.29 26.02
C ALA A 382 -24.23 9.93 24.65
N TYR A 383 -23.60 11.10 24.63
CA TYR A 383 -23.18 11.78 23.40
C TYR A 383 -22.21 10.94 22.58
N GLU A 384 -21.16 10.36 23.22
CA GLU A 384 -20.19 9.48 22.52
C GLU A 384 -20.89 8.26 21.91
N ARG A 385 -21.79 7.60 22.64
CA ARG A 385 -22.56 6.45 22.13
C ARG A 385 -23.45 6.85 20.97
N HIS A 386 -24.18 7.94 21.11
CA HIS A 386 -25.06 8.45 20.06
C HIS A 386 -24.28 8.79 18.79
N GLN A 387 -23.14 9.49 18.92
CA GLN A 387 -22.29 9.80 17.78
C GLN A 387 -21.66 8.55 17.14
N ALA A 388 -21.25 7.57 17.94
CA ALA A 388 -20.71 6.31 17.42
C ALA A 388 -21.78 5.52 16.64
N ASP A 389 -23.01 5.48 17.13
CA ASP A 389 -24.12 4.83 16.46
C ASP A 389 -24.52 5.59 15.18
N TYR A 390 -24.59 6.91 15.24
CA TYR A 390 -24.88 7.76 14.09
C TYR A 390 -23.85 7.56 12.96
N VAL A 391 -22.55 7.63 13.29
CA VAL A 391 -21.48 7.43 12.31
C VAL A 391 -21.49 6.01 11.76
N ARG A 392 -21.73 5.00 12.61
CA ARG A 392 -21.86 3.61 12.18
C ARG A 392 -22.98 3.43 11.17
N VAL A 393 -24.14 3.98 11.46
CA VAL A 393 -25.32 3.89 10.60
C VAL A 393 -25.11 4.71 9.32
N HIS A 394 -24.62 5.95 9.46
CA HIS A 394 -24.39 6.81 8.31
C HIS A 394 -23.39 6.22 7.30
N SER A 395 -22.37 5.50 7.78
CA SER A 395 -21.43 4.79 6.90
C SER A 395 -22.04 3.61 6.11
N MET A 396 -23.23 3.17 6.49
CA MET A 396 -23.96 2.06 5.84
C MET A 396 -25.17 2.50 5.03
N ILE A 397 -25.49 3.80 5.01
CA ILE A 397 -26.62 4.33 4.23
C ILE A 397 -26.44 4.04 2.74
N ASP A 398 -25.23 4.24 2.22
CA ASP A 398 -24.91 3.96 0.82
C ASP A 398 -25.11 2.47 0.47
N ASP A 399 -24.87 1.55 1.43
CA ASP A 399 -25.13 0.11 1.27
C ASP A 399 -26.63 -0.15 1.14
N VAL A 400 -27.46 0.50 1.98
CA VAL A 400 -28.94 0.37 1.96
C VAL A 400 -29.53 0.99 0.71
N GLN A 401 -29.00 2.12 0.26
CA GLN A 401 -29.41 2.79 -0.98
C GLN A 401 -28.95 2.06 -2.25
N ARG A 402 -28.17 0.98 -2.09
CA ARG A 402 -27.59 0.20 -3.19
C ARG A 402 -26.62 1.01 -4.06
N GLU A 403 -26.06 2.06 -3.50
CA GLU A 403 -25.04 2.89 -4.13
C GLU A 403 -23.63 2.34 -3.89
N ALA A 404 -23.40 1.66 -2.74
CA ALA A 404 -22.16 1.00 -2.40
C ALA A 404 -22.34 -0.52 -2.25
N TYR A 405 -21.22 -1.26 -2.28
CA TYR A 405 -21.23 -2.69 -2.08
C TYR A 405 -21.70 -3.05 -0.65
N PRO A 406 -22.74 -3.90 -0.50
CA PRO A 406 -23.33 -4.23 0.79
C PRO A 406 -22.42 -5.18 1.59
N VAL A 407 -21.61 -4.62 2.47
CA VAL A 407 -20.57 -5.37 3.22
C VAL A 407 -21.16 -6.46 4.09
N ARG A 408 -22.37 -6.29 4.62
CA ARG A 408 -23.03 -7.32 5.45
C ARG A 408 -23.46 -8.55 4.65
N LEU A 409 -23.56 -8.46 3.35
CA LEU A 409 -23.86 -9.59 2.47
C LEU A 409 -22.61 -10.40 2.09
N TYR A 410 -21.40 -9.88 2.39
CA TYR A 410 -20.18 -10.66 2.18
C TYR A 410 -20.19 -11.88 3.13
N PRO A 411 -19.88 -13.10 2.64
CA PRO A 411 -20.09 -14.36 3.35
C PRO A 411 -19.08 -14.62 4.49
N VAL A 412 -18.89 -13.64 5.36
CA VAL A 412 -18.16 -13.77 6.63
C VAL A 412 -19.08 -13.27 7.73
N PRO A 413 -19.31 -14.06 8.80
CA PRO A 413 -20.10 -13.63 9.95
C PRO A 413 -19.65 -12.27 10.47
N GLU A 414 -20.60 -11.39 10.80
CA GLU A 414 -20.28 -10.02 11.24
C GLU A 414 -19.46 -10.02 12.54
N GLU A 415 -19.69 -11.02 13.40
CA GLU A 415 -18.96 -11.24 14.65
C GLU A 415 -17.47 -11.52 14.42
N GLU A 416 -17.11 -12.14 13.32
CA GLU A 416 -15.73 -12.44 12.95
C GLU A 416 -15.00 -11.23 12.32
N ARG A 417 -15.72 -10.18 11.93
CA ARG A 417 -15.13 -9.01 11.29
C ARG A 417 -14.41 -8.16 12.31
N ARG A 418 -13.26 -7.64 11.92
CA ARG A 418 -12.59 -6.61 12.74
C ARG A 418 -13.35 -5.29 12.62
N LYS A 419 -13.60 -4.64 13.75
CA LYS A 419 -14.19 -3.28 13.80
C LYS A 419 -13.21 -2.17 13.37
N LEU A 420 -12.20 -2.50 12.58
CA LEU A 420 -11.14 -1.57 12.12
C LEU A 420 -11.72 -0.34 11.42
N VAL A 421 -12.77 -0.52 10.65
CA VAL A 421 -13.37 0.58 9.87
C VAL A 421 -14.16 1.54 10.76
N GLN A 422 -14.79 1.03 11.81
CA GLN A 422 -15.43 1.90 12.82
C GLN A 422 -14.41 2.73 13.57
N SER A 423 -13.18 2.23 13.68
CA SER A 423 -12.09 2.93 14.36
C SER A 423 -11.35 3.96 13.50
N LEU A 424 -11.56 3.95 12.18
CA LEU A 424 -11.03 4.95 11.23
C LEU A 424 -11.98 6.17 11.06
N ASN A 425 -13.09 6.19 11.76
CA ASN A 425 -13.94 7.38 11.78
C ASN A 425 -13.18 8.58 12.34
N TYR A 426 -13.35 9.72 11.69
CA TYR A 426 -12.61 10.96 11.92
C TYR A 426 -12.75 11.53 13.33
N MET A 427 -13.77 11.12 14.10
CA MET A 427 -14.01 11.60 15.46
C MET A 427 -13.86 10.45 16.45
N ARG A 428 -12.66 10.32 17.02
CA ARG A 428 -12.45 9.58 18.26
C ARG A 428 -12.52 10.55 19.41
N TYR A 429 -13.24 10.14 20.45
CA TYR A 429 -13.33 10.94 21.67
C TYR A 429 -12.25 10.49 22.66
N TYR A 430 -11.46 11.46 23.10
CA TYR A 430 -10.38 11.25 24.05
C TYR A 430 -10.77 11.82 25.41
N SER A 431 -10.65 11.01 26.48
CA SER A 431 -10.75 11.49 27.85
C SER A 431 -9.45 12.17 28.29
N LEU A 432 -9.50 12.95 29.38
CA LEU A 432 -8.30 13.53 29.98
C LEU A 432 -7.24 12.45 30.26
N TRP A 433 -7.65 11.31 30.81
CA TRP A 433 -6.77 10.17 31.09
C TRP A 433 -6.15 9.60 29.80
N SER A 434 -6.94 9.47 28.75
CA SER A 434 -6.41 9.01 27.45
C SER A 434 -5.38 9.99 26.90
N LEU A 435 -5.62 11.30 27.02
CA LEU A 435 -4.67 12.32 26.59
C LEU A 435 -3.37 12.28 27.42
N ILE A 436 -3.48 12.10 28.74
CA ILE A 436 -2.29 11.94 29.61
C ILE A 436 -1.50 10.69 29.21
N VAL A 437 -2.17 9.55 29.01
CA VAL A 437 -1.50 8.30 28.59
C VAL A 437 -0.83 8.46 27.22
N ILE A 438 -1.52 9.10 26.26
CA ILE A 438 -0.95 9.37 24.93
C ILE A 438 0.26 10.29 25.08
N PHE A 439 0.16 11.37 25.86
CA PHE A 439 1.26 12.30 26.09
C PHE A 439 2.46 11.59 26.70
N LEU A 440 2.26 10.84 27.79
CA LEU A 440 3.34 10.11 28.45
C LEU A 440 3.95 9.02 27.54
N SER A 441 3.10 8.29 26.81
CA SER A 441 3.57 7.27 25.86
C SER A 441 4.38 7.89 24.73
N MET A 442 3.91 8.99 24.15
CA MET A 442 4.62 9.69 23.08
C MET A 442 5.91 10.36 23.58
N SER A 443 5.88 10.89 24.82
CA SER A 443 7.09 11.46 25.47
C SER A 443 8.12 10.36 25.73
N MET A 444 7.70 9.21 26.26
CA MET A 444 8.59 8.05 26.45
C MET A 444 9.14 7.54 25.13
N PHE A 445 8.29 7.44 24.10
CA PHE A 445 8.71 7.03 22.77
C PHE A 445 9.69 8.02 22.14
N GLY A 446 9.42 9.33 22.31
CA GLY A 446 10.32 10.41 21.87
C GLY A 446 11.68 10.33 22.58
N TRP A 447 11.67 10.10 23.89
CA TRP A 447 12.89 9.93 24.66
C TRP A 447 13.68 8.67 24.23
N LEU A 448 13.01 7.51 24.09
CA LEU A 448 13.66 6.28 23.60
C LEU A 448 14.21 6.48 22.18
N TRP A 449 13.49 7.21 21.34
CA TRP A 449 13.93 7.55 20.01
C TRP A 449 15.18 8.43 20.04
N GLU A 450 15.18 9.47 20.88
CA GLU A 450 16.30 10.39 21.06
C GLU A 450 17.54 9.66 21.59
N VAL A 451 17.38 8.83 22.64
CA VAL A 451 18.45 7.99 23.16
C VAL A 451 18.97 7.00 22.10
N GLY A 452 18.07 6.36 21.37
CA GLY A 452 18.44 5.45 20.27
C GLY A 452 19.20 6.17 19.16
N MET A 453 18.75 7.36 18.76
CA MET A 453 19.44 8.20 17.77
C MET A 453 20.79 8.70 18.27
N HIS A 454 20.89 9.06 19.56
CA HIS A 454 22.16 9.48 20.15
C HIS A 454 23.16 8.33 20.18
N LEU A 455 22.72 7.14 20.61
CA LEU A 455 23.54 5.94 20.61
C LEU A 455 24.04 5.58 19.19
N VAL A 456 23.14 5.66 18.20
CA VAL A 456 23.46 5.37 16.79
C VAL A 456 24.40 6.45 16.21
N SER A 457 24.22 7.72 16.59
CA SER A 457 25.00 8.83 16.05
C SER A 457 26.39 8.98 16.69
N TYR A 458 26.49 8.75 17.99
CA TYR A 458 27.70 9.00 18.77
C TYR A 458 28.38 7.71 19.28
N GLY A 459 27.71 6.57 19.28
CA GLY A 459 28.23 5.28 19.73
C GLY A 459 28.46 5.19 21.24
N GLU A 460 27.97 6.18 22.00
CA GLU A 460 28.09 6.30 23.46
C GLU A 460 26.72 6.56 24.10
N PHE A 461 26.53 6.06 25.33
CA PHE A 461 25.35 6.36 26.16
C PHE A 461 25.51 7.70 26.86
#